data_661acadd929c639c1c29b51aa8a01114
#
_entry.id   661acadd929c639c1c29b51aa8a01114
#
_cell.length_a   1.000
_cell.length_b   1.000
_cell.length_c   1.000
_cell.angle_alpha   90.00
_cell.angle_beta   90.00
_cell.angle_gamma   90.00
#
_symmetry.space_group_name_H-M   'P 1'
#
loop_
_entity.id
_entity.type
_entity.pdbx_description
1 polymer ?
#
loop_
_entity_poly.entity_id
_entity_poly.type
_entity_poly.pdbx_seq_one_letter_code
_entity_poly.pdbx_strand_id
1 'polypeptide(L)'
;MKNITNYYVEDKSKLISNKDAYIVGKKFRITVLSHRLVRIEYSEKGLFEDRPTSLIINRSFPKIDYFITESDSMIEINTGVFTLTYVKDSPIKSGILSSNIKAVINGTKKEWQINNPEVRNLRGINYSIDSVKDKIVLDKGLYSLDGFCLLDDSRSLVLDENDMFIERDKDIKDLYLFMYDNDFEGCLSDYFTLTGYPSMIPRYALGAWWYKNNNYKEEEIKEVKENKEVKNEI
;
A
#
# COMPACT_ATOMS: atom_id res chain seq x y z
N MET A 1 3.87 13.75 -27.82
CA MET A 1 3.79 13.59 -26.35
C MET A 1 4.50 12.29 -26.00
N LYS A 2 5.47 12.31 -25.08
CA LYS A 2 6.03 11.06 -24.56
C LYS A 2 4.96 10.39 -23.70
N ASN A 3 4.75 9.11 -23.92
CA ASN A 3 3.70 8.34 -23.27
C ASN A 3 3.97 8.24 -21.76
N ILE A 4 3.09 8.77 -20.93
CA ILE A 4 3.25 8.81 -19.46
C ILE A 4 3.37 7.39 -18.88
N THR A 5 2.76 6.40 -19.49
CA THR A 5 2.82 4.99 -19.07
C THR A 5 4.23 4.44 -19.02
N ASN A 6 5.12 4.86 -19.93
CA ASN A 6 6.51 4.40 -19.95
C ASN A 6 7.31 4.90 -18.73
N TYR A 7 6.79 5.88 -18.00
CA TYR A 7 7.41 6.38 -16.76
C TYR A 7 6.74 5.85 -15.49
N TYR A 8 5.49 5.40 -15.61
CA TYR A 8 4.71 4.95 -14.47
C TYR A 8 4.69 3.42 -14.33
N VAL A 9 4.54 2.71 -15.44
CA VAL A 9 4.55 1.25 -15.49
C VAL A 9 5.53 0.79 -16.55
N GLU A 10 6.73 0.41 -16.15
CA GLU A 10 7.79 -0.02 -17.06
C GLU A 10 7.47 -1.34 -17.76
N ASP A 11 6.78 -2.24 -17.06
CA ASP A 11 6.50 -3.59 -17.54
C ASP A 11 5.04 -3.99 -17.23
N LYS A 12 4.19 -3.93 -18.25
CA LYS A 12 2.76 -4.29 -18.14
C LYS A 12 2.54 -5.77 -17.79
N SER A 13 3.51 -6.66 -17.99
CA SER A 13 3.38 -8.07 -17.59
C SER A 13 3.34 -8.26 -16.07
N LYS A 14 3.90 -7.31 -15.32
CA LYS A 14 3.92 -7.31 -13.85
C LYS A 14 2.60 -6.88 -13.21
N LEU A 15 1.62 -6.46 -13.99
CA LEU A 15 0.32 -6.03 -13.48
C LEU A 15 -0.56 -7.19 -13.01
N ILE A 16 -0.33 -8.36 -13.59
CA ILE A 16 -1.13 -9.55 -13.36
C ILE A 16 -0.30 -10.52 -12.53
N SER A 17 -0.86 -10.97 -11.41
CA SER A 17 -0.25 -12.00 -10.57
C SER A 17 -0.23 -13.35 -11.29
N ASN A 18 0.60 -14.27 -10.80
CA ASN A 18 0.56 -15.65 -11.27
C ASN A 18 -0.86 -16.22 -11.10
N LYS A 19 -1.38 -16.87 -12.13
CA LYS A 19 -2.74 -17.46 -12.12
C LYS A 19 -2.95 -18.48 -11.00
N ASP A 20 -1.90 -19.19 -10.61
CA ASP A 20 -1.95 -20.14 -9.50
C ASP A 20 -2.12 -19.48 -8.12
N ALA A 21 -1.93 -18.17 -8.02
CA ALA A 21 -2.14 -17.40 -6.79
C ALA A 21 -3.60 -16.95 -6.59
N TYR A 22 -4.47 -17.16 -7.58
CA TYR A 22 -5.86 -16.72 -7.55
C TYR A 22 -6.80 -17.77 -6.96
N ILE A 23 -7.64 -17.33 -6.05
CA ILE A 23 -8.78 -18.07 -5.50
C ILE A 23 -10.03 -17.25 -5.85
N VAL A 24 -10.86 -17.76 -6.75
CA VAL A 24 -11.94 -16.97 -7.37
C VAL A 24 -13.28 -17.61 -7.08
N GLY A 25 -14.21 -16.84 -6.51
CA GLY A 25 -15.63 -17.17 -6.39
C GLY A 25 -16.50 -16.33 -7.34
N LYS A 26 -17.79 -16.29 -7.09
CA LYS A 26 -18.74 -15.54 -7.94
C LYS A 26 -18.57 -14.03 -7.74
N LYS A 27 -18.34 -13.57 -6.51
CA LYS A 27 -18.29 -12.16 -6.13
C LYS A 27 -16.96 -11.77 -5.50
N PHE A 28 -16.02 -12.67 -5.34
CA PHE A 28 -14.73 -12.40 -4.72
C PHE A 28 -13.57 -12.98 -5.52
N ARG A 29 -12.42 -12.33 -5.38
CA ARG A 29 -11.13 -12.86 -5.77
C ARG A 29 -10.13 -12.59 -4.66
N ILE A 30 -9.44 -13.62 -4.19
CA ILE A 30 -8.34 -13.51 -3.25
C ILE A 30 -7.07 -13.91 -3.99
N THR A 31 -6.04 -13.09 -3.89
CA THR A 31 -4.74 -13.34 -4.51
C THR A 31 -3.67 -13.38 -3.43
N VAL A 32 -3.01 -14.52 -3.28
CA VAL A 32 -1.89 -14.67 -2.34
C VAL A 32 -0.63 -14.16 -3.02
N LEU A 33 -0.15 -12.99 -2.61
CA LEU A 33 1.00 -12.32 -3.22
C LEU A 33 2.31 -12.73 -2.57
N SER A 34 2.37 -12.77 -1.23
CA SER A 34 3.51 -13.26 -0.49
C SER A 34 3.06 -13.98 0.79
N HIS A 35 3.99 -14.55 1.56
CA HIS A 35 3.67 -15.12 2.86
C HIS A 35 3.06 -14.13 3.84
N ARG A 36 3.25 -12.81 3.60
CA ARG A 36 2.78 -11.71 4.45
C ARG A 36 1.70 -10.85 3.80
N LEU A 37 1.39 -11.06 2.52
CA LEU A 37 0.55 -10.15 1.75
C LEU A 37 -0.50 -10.89 0.95
N VAL A 38 -1.74 -10.49 1.11
CA VAL A 38 -2.87 -10.98 0.33
C VAL A 38 -3.70 -9.81 -0.20
N ARG A 39 -4.10 -9.90 -1.48
CA ARG A 39 -5.09 -9.00 -2.08
C ARG A 39 -6.46 -9.63 -1.97
N ILE A 40 -7.45 -8.84 -1.58
CA ILE A 40 -8.83 -9.28 -1.37
C ILE A 40 -9.73 -8.35 -2.16
N GLU A 41 -10.42 -8.89 -3.14
CA GLU A 41 -11.35 -8.15 -3.98
C GLU A 41 -12.77 -8.68 -3.79
N TYR A 42 -13.71 -7.75 -3.81
CA TYR A 42 -15.13 -8.06 -3.81
C TYR A 42 -15.88 -7.19 -4.80
N SER A 43 -16.77 -7.81 -5.60
CA SER A 43 -17.63 -7.12 -6.54
C SER A 43 -18.98 -7.83 -6.63
N GLU A 44 -20.07 -7.10 -6.48
CA GLU A 44 -21.43 -7.64 -6.67
C GLU A 44 -21.63 -8.22 -8.07
N LYS A 45 -20.93 -7.68 -9.07
CA LYS A 45 -21.00 -8.09 -10.47
C LYS A 45 -19.97 -9.16 -10.85
N GLY A 46 -19.09 -9.56 -9.95
CA GLY A 46 -17.96 -10.47 -10.23
C GLY A 46 -16.91 -9.90 -11.19
N LEU A 47 -16.79 -8.60 -11.27
CA LEU A 47 -15.78 -7.90 -12.05
C LEU A 47 -14.60 -7.51 -11.16
N PHE A 48 -13.39 -7.86 -11.58
CA PHE A 48 -12.17 -7.60 -10.83
C PHE A 48 -11.23 -6.71 -11.63
N GLU A 49 -10.38 -5.95 -10.94
CA GLU A 49 -9.53 -4.93 -11.56
C GLU A 49 -8.08 -5.41 -11.69
N ASP A 50 -7.59 -5.53 -12.91
CA ASP A 50 -6.21 -5.91 -13.20
C ASP A 50 -5.36 -4.77 -13.75
N ARG A 51 -5.98 -3.62 -14.08
CA ARG A 51 -5.24 -2.44 -14.52
C ARG A 51 -4.40 -1.86 -13.38
N PRO A 52 -3.31 -1.15 -13.69
CA PRO A 52 -2.55 -0.43 -12.66
C PRO A 52 -3.42 0.67 -12.07
N THR A 53 -3.19 0.98 -10.80
CA THR A 53 -3.85 2.09 -10.13
C THR A 53 -2.85 3.21 -9.85
N SER A 54 -3.31 4.35 -9.40
CA SER A 54 -2.43 5.44 -8.96
C SER A 54 -1.51 5.04 -7.78
N LEU A 55 -1.77 3.91 -7.16
CA LEU A 55 -0.97 3.39 -6.04
C LEU A 55 -0.27 2.07 -6.39
N ILE A 56 -0.91 1.16 -7.09
CA ILE A 56 -0.41 -0.20 -7.33
C ILE A 56 0.00 -0.36 -8.78
N ILE A 57 1.29 -0.60 -9.00
CA ILE A 57 1.90 -0.72 -10.32
C ILE A 57 2.47 -2.11 -10.63
N ASN A 58 2.56 -2.98 -9.64
CA ASN A 58 3.12 -4.32 -9.80
C ASN A 58 2.42 -5.33 -8.88
N ARG A 59 1.94 -6.42 -9.44
CA ARG A 59 1.32 -7.55 -8.70
C ARG A 59 2.02 -8.87 -8.98
N SER A 60 3.17 -8.83 -9.67
CA SER A 60 3.98 -10.01 -9.95
C SER A 60 4.91 -10.31 -8.79
N PHE A 61 4.53 -11.27 -7.98
CA PHE A 61 5.29 -11.77 -6.86
C PHE A 61 5.83 -13.17 -7.15
N PRO A 62 6.94 -13.59 -6.53
CA PRO A 62 7.40 -14.97 -6.59
C PRO A 62 6.31 -15.91 -6.08
N LYS A 63 6.18 -17.08 -6.73
CA LYS A 63 5.27 -18.13 -6.25
C LYS A 63 5.70 -18.58 -4.86
N ILE A 64 4.72 -18.69 -3.97
CA ILE A 64 4.88 -19.25 -2.64
C ILE A 64 3.99 -20.47 -2.44
N ASP A 65 4.34 -21.32 -1.50
CA ASP A 65 3.48 -22.42 -1.06
C ASP A 65 2.53 -21.95 0.02
N TYR A 66 1.27 -22.32 -0.08
CA TYR A 66 0.24 -22.06 0.90
C TYR A 66 -0.82 -23.17 0.87
N PHE A 67 -1.58 -23.31 1.94
CA PHE A 67 -2.62 -24.31 2.07
C PHE A 67 -3.99 -23.67 2.01
N ILE A 68 -4.91 -24.33 1.32
CA ILE A 68 -6.33 -23.94 1.24
C ILE A 68 -7.17 -25.03 1.82
N THR A 69 -8.05 -24.64 2.76
CA THR A 69 -9.15 -25.47 3.23
C THR A 69 -10.47 -24.83 2.83
N GLU A 70 -11.29 -25.54 2.08
CA GLU A 70 -12.51 -25.00 1.50
C GLU A 70 -13.71 -25.83 1.91
N SER A 71 -14.79 -25.15 2.32
CA SER A 71 -16.12 -25.72 2.52
C SER A 71 -17.13 -25.02 1.59
N ASP A 72 -18.40 -25.42 1.64
CA ASP A 72 -19.46 -24.79 0.83
C ASP A 72 -19.58 -23.27 1.08
N SER A 73 -19.41 -22.84 2.35
CA SER A 73 -19.62 -21.45 2.77
C SER A 73 -18.36 -20.68 3.13
N MET A 74 -17.24 -21.34 3.37
CA MET A 74 -16.03 -20.71 3.90
C MET A 74 -14.78 -21.16 3.14
N ILE A 75 -13.80 -20.27 3.12
CA ILE A 75 -12.45 -20.53 2.65
C ILE A 75 -11.46 -20.12 3.72
N GLU A 76 -10.46 -20.95 3.94
CA GLU A 76 -9.33 -20.69 4.84
C GLU A 76 -8.04 -20.82 4.04
N ILE A 77 -7.19 -19.82 4.13
CA ILE A 77 -5.89 -19.73 3.44
C ILE A 77 -4.81 -19.60 4.50
N ASN A 78 -3.90 -20.56 4.55
CA ASN A 78 -2.76 -20.55 5.47
C ASN A 78 -1.46 -20.39 4.68
N THR A 79 -0.78 -19.25 4.86
CA THR A 79 0.49 -18.93 4.21
C THR A 79 1.72 -19.40 5.02
N GLY A 80 1.50 -19.99 6.20
CA GLY A 80 2.54 -20.26 7.18
C GLY A 80 2.73 -19.10 8.16
N VAL A 81 2.70 -17.86 7.72
CA VAL A 81 2.80 -16.66 8.57
C VAL A 81 1.46 -16.30 9.20
N PHE A 82 0.39 -16.35 8.42
CA PHE A 82 -0.97 -16.06 8.89
C PHE A 82 -1.99 -17.01 8.27
N THR A 83 -3.17 -17.04 8.87
CA THR A 83 -4.34 -17.75 8.37
C THR A 83 -5.45 -16.73 8.13
N LEU A 84 -5.94 -16.65 6.88
CA LEU A 84 -7.08 -15.83 6.46
C LEU A 84 -8.31 -16.71 6.35
N THR A 85 -9.41 -16.31 6.99
CA THR A 85 -10.73 -16.97 6.87
C THR A 85 -11.73 -16.00 6.24
N TYR A 86 -12.46 -16.45 5.24
CA TYR A 86 -13.46 -15.64 4.53
C TYR A 86 -14.73 -16.45 4.27
N VAL A 87 -15.89 -15.80 4.53
CA VAL A 87 -17.20 -16.33 4.15
C VAL A 87 -17.44 -16.00 2.67
N LYS A 88 -17.50 -17.02 1.84
CA LYS A 88 -17.60 -16.90 0.37
C LYS A 88 -18.73 -15.98 -0.08
N ASP A 89 -18.44 -15.18 -1.09
CA ASP A 89 -19.38 -14.25 -1.75
C ASP A 89 -20.08 -13.26 -0.80
N SER A 90 -19.60 -13.14 0.45
CA SER A 90 -20.13 -12.19 1.42
C SER A 90 -19.54 -10.79 1.19
N PRO A 91 -20.35 -9.71 1.33
CA PRO A 91 -19.87 -8.36 1.15
C PRO A 91 -18.78 -7.99 2.16
N ILE A 92 -17.70 -7.40 1.68
CA ILE A 92 -16.63 -6.86 2.54
C ILE A 92 -17.04 -5.44 2.94
N LYS A 93 -17.77 -5.33 4.05
CA LYS A 93 -18.26 -4.06 4.57
C LYS A 93 -17.70 -3.82 5.99
N SER A 94 -17.35 -2.57 6.27
CA SER A 94 -17.12 -2.12 7.64
C SER A 94 -18.46 -1.98 8.36
N GLY A 95 -18.70 -2.76 9.41
CA GLY A 95 -19.92 -2.71 10.24
C GLY A 95 -19.85 -3.68 11.41
N ILE A 96 -20.61 -3.41 12.46
CA ILE A 96 -20.50 -4.02 13.79
C ILE A 96 -20.75 -5.54 13.80
N LEU A 97 -21.33 -6.12 12.74
CA LEU A 97 -21.74 -7.53 12.71
C LEU A 97 -21.01 -8.40 11.70
N SER A 98 -20.05 -7.86 10.92
CA SER A 98 -19.43 -8.64 9.85
C SER A 98 -18.04 -9.12 10.21
N SER A 99 -17.94 -10.22 10.94
CA SER A 99 -16.73 -11.06 11.00
C SER A 99 -16.66 -12.04 9.81
N ASN A 100 -17.13 -11.61 8.64
CA ASN A 100 -17.12 -12.44 7.43
C ASN A 100 -15.72 -12.61 6.83
N ILE A 101 -14.77 -11.79 7.26
CA ILE A 101 -13.36 -11.90 6.93
C ILE A 101 -12.51 -11.57 8.15
N LYS A 102 -11.58 -12.45 8.45
CA LYS A 102 -10.61 -12.29 9.54
C LYS A 102 -9.28 -12.94 9.18
N ALA A 103 -8.21 -12.45 9.74
CA ALA A 103 -6.90 -13.06 9.64
C ALA A 103 -6.21 -13.15 11.01
N VAL A 104 -5.45 -14.19 11.22
CA VAL A 104 -4.72 -14.45 12.47
C VAL A 104 -3.27 -14.74 12.17
N ILE A 105 -2.34 -14.01 12.79
CA ILE A 105 -0.92 -14.28 12.71
C ILE A 105 -0.63 -15.59 13.46
N ASN A 106 -0.07 -16.58 12.77
CA ASN A 106 0.05 -17.95 13.29
C ASN A 106 0.93 -18.02 14.56
N GLY A 107 2.03 -17.26 14.60
CA GLY A 107 2.96 -17.23 15.72
C GLY A 107 2.39 -16.55 16.96
N THR A 108 2.07 -15.27 16.85
CA THR A 108 1.67 -14.41 17.98
C THR A 108 0.17 -14.43 18.28
N LYS A 109 -0.64 -15.06 17.43
CA LYS A 109 -2.11 -15.10 17.54
C LYS A 109 -2.80 -13.74 17.53
N LYS A 110 -2.10 -12.69 17.05
CA LYS A 110 -2.71 -11.38 16.79
C LYS A 110 -3.76 -11.51 15.69
N GLU A 111 -4.93 -10.95 15.91
CA GLU A 111 -6.09 -11.08 15.02
C GLU A 111 -6.40 -9.74 14.35
N TRP A 112 -6.58 -9.79 13.04
CA TRP A 112 -7.13 -8.71 12.24
C TRP A 112 -8.56 -9.04 11.82
N GLN A 113 -9.43 -8.03 11.86
CA GLN A 113 -10.77 -8.04 11.29
C GLN A 113 -11.03 -6.71 10.59
N ILE A 114 -11.88 -6.71 9.57
CA ILE A 114 -12.15 -5.51 8.75
C ILE A 114 -12.59 -4.27 9.56
N ASN A 115 -13.15 -4.49 10.74
CA ASN A 115 -13.67 -3.44 11.61
C ASN A 115 -12.77 -3.12 12.80
N ASN A 116 -11.71 -3.88 13.02
CA ASN A 116 -10.80 -3.59 14.12
C ASN A 116 -9.97 -2.36 13.80
N PRO A 117 -10.02 -1.31 14.64
CA PRO A 117 -9.11 -0.21 14.48
C PRO A 117 -7.67 -0.73 14.68
N GLU A 118 -6.78 -0.31 13.79
CA GLU A 118 -5.34 -0.50 13.98
C GLU A 118 -4.87 0.44 15.09
N VAL A 119 -5.01 -0.02 16.36
CA VAL A 119 -4.85 0.83 17.54
C VAL A 119 -3.41 1.30 17.70
N ARG A 120 -2.45 0.42 17.40
CA ARG A 120 -1.03 0.70 17.54
C ARG A 120 -0.33 0.98 16.22
N ASN A 121 -1.06 1.53 15.23
CA ASN A 121 -0.46 1.98 13.98
C ASN A 121 0.53 3.12 14.24
N LEU A 122 1.74 3.00 13.68
CA LEU A 122 2.80 4.01 13.74
C LEU A 122 2.51 5.10 12.70
N ARG A 123 1.60 5.96 13.05
CA ARG A 123 1.07 7.02 12.20
C ARG A 123 2.15 7.99 11.73
N GLY A 124 1.85 8.80 10.72
CA GLY A 124 2.75 9.82 10.20
C GLY A 124 2.01 10.97 9.52
N ILE A 125 2.78 11.89 8.98
CA ILE A 125 2.30 13.02 8.18
C ILE A 125 3.14 13.11 6.92
N ASN A 126 2.57 13.70 5.87
CA ASN A 126 3.24 13.91 4.58
C ASN A 126 3.38 15.41 4.23
N TYR A 127 3.21 16.29 5.20
CA TYR A 127 3.33 17.74 5.03
C TYR A 127 4.18 18.35 6.16
N SER A 128 4.68 19.58 5.92
CA SER A 128 5.42 20.33 6.96
C SER A 128 4.50 20.74 8.10
N ILE A 129 5.01 20.62 9.32
CA ILE A 129 4.32 21.07 10.54
C ILE A 129 4.82 22.45 11.01
N ASP A 130 5.64 23.11 10.20
CA ASP A 130 6.15 24.44 10.53
C ASP A 130 4.98 25.42 10.69
N SER A 131 4.99 26.16 11.78
CA SER A 131 3.98 27.16 12.12
C SER A 131 2.56 26.63 12.36
N VAL A 132 2.36 25.31 12.46
CA VAL A 132 1.08 24.72 12.84
C VAL A 132 0.83 24.95 14.32
N LYS A 133 -0.26 25.66 14.65
CA LYS A 133 -0.64 25.96 16.05
C LYS A 133 -1.71 25.02 16.59
N ASP A 134 -2.39 24.32 15.70
CA ASP A 134 -3.51 23.43 16.04
C ASP A 134 -3.04 21.99 16.24
N LYS A 135 -3.95 21.17 16.79
CA LYS A 135 -3.71 19.75 16.96
C LYS A 135 -3.51 19.07 15.59
N ILE A 136 -2.38 18.40 15.43
CA ILE A 136 -2.07 17.63 14.23
C ILE A 136 -2.77 16.26 14.31
N VAL A 137 -3.48 15.90 13.25
CA VAL A 137 -4.04 14.57 13.06
C VAL A 137 -3.07 13.79 12.20
N LEU A 138 -2.56 12.69 12.74
CA LEU A 138 -1.64 11.81 12.04
C LEU A 138 -2.42 10.79 11.20
N ASP A 139 -2.02 10.61 9.94
CA ASP A 139 -2.55 9.61 9.04
C ASP A 139 -2.04 8.20 9.40
N LYS A 140 -2.74 7.17 8.95
CA LYS A 140 -2.28 5.78 9.10
C LYS A 140 -1.04 5.55 8.23
N GLY A 141 -0.03 4.93 8.84
CA GLY A 141 1.16 4.46 8.15
C GLY A 141 1.09 2.97 7.81
N LEU A 142 2.08 2.51 7.06
CA LEU A 142 2.24 1.09 6.73
C LEU A 142 2.52 0.23 7.97
N TYR A 143 3.19 0.78 8.97
CA TYR A 143 3.63 0.04 10.14
C TYR A 143 2.67 0.14 11.32
N SER A 144 2.45 -0.98 11.97
CA SER A 144 1.70 -1.12 13.21
C SER A 144 2.41 -2.08 14.15
N LEU A 145 2.41 -1.79 15.45
CA LEU A 145 2.86 -2.72 16.49
C LEU A 145 1.89 -3.90 16.67
N ASP A 146 0.71 -3.83 16.02
CA ASP A 146 -0.21 -4.96 15.93
C ASP A 146 0.28 -6.01 14.91
N GLY A 147 1.25 -5.67 14.05
CA GLY A 147 1.88 -6.58 13.09
C GLY A 147 1.06 -6.79 11.83
N PHE A 148 0.10 -5.91 11.56
CA PHE A 148 -0.68 -5.91 10.34
C PHE A 148 -1.06 -4.49 9.90
N CYS A 149 -1.36 -4.35 8.61
CA CYS A 149 -1.88 -3.12 8.00
C CYS A 149 -2.81 -3.46 6.85
N LEU A 150 -3.88 -2.69 6.71
CA LEU A 150 -4.80 -2.76 5.58
C LEU A 150 -4.63 -1.53 4.69
N LEU A 151 -4.28 -1.76 3.43
CA LEU A 151 -4.23 -0.76 2.38
C LEU A 151 -5.50 -0.90 1.53
N ASP A 152 -6.33 0.14 1.51
CA ASP A 152 -7.57 0.19 0.72
C ASP A 152 -7.33 0.94 -0.60
N ASP A 153 -7.23 0.19 -1.69
CA ASP A 153 -7.01 0.70 -3.05
C ASP A 153 -8.34 0.89 -3.82
N SER A 154 -9.48 0.67 -3.17
CA SER A 154 -10.81 0.64 -3.82
C SER A 154 -11.19 1.94 -4.53
N ARG A 155 -10.60 3.07 -4.15
CA ARG A 155 -10.89 4.40 -4.69
C ARG A 155 -9.77 5.00 -5.52
N SER A 156 -8.65 4.32 -5.64
CA SER A 156 -7.54 4.78 -6.48
C SER A 156 -7.96 4.84 -7.94
N LEU A 157 -7.49 5.87 -8.63
CA LEU A 157 -7.69 5.98 -10.07
C LEU A 157 -7.00 4.82 -10.79
N VAL A 158 -7.57 4.34 -11.88
CA VAL A 158 -6.98 3.30 -12.72
C VAL A 158 -6.45 3.90 -14.01
N LEU A 159 -5.36 3.33 -14.51
CA LEU A 159 -4.78 3.73 -15.79
C LEU A 159 -5.52 2.99 -16.92
N ASP A 160 -6.11 3.72 -17.85
CA ASP A 160 -6.79 3.16 -19.01
C ASP A 160 -5.83 2.78 -20.14
N GLU A 161 -6.39 2.31 -21.26
CA GLU A 161 -5.62 1.91 -22.45
C GLU A 161 -4.98 3.11 -23.18
N ASN A 162 -5.47 4.32 -22.93
CA ASN A 162 -4.96 5.57 -23.48
C ASN A 162 -3.94 6.25 -22.55
N ASP A 163 -3.51 5.54 -21.50
CA ASP A 163 -2.57 6.07 -20.49
C ASP A 163 -3.12 7.26 -19.69
N MET A 164 -4.44 7.28 -19.49
CA MET A 164 -5.13 8.29 -18.68
C MET A 164 -5.62 7.69 -17.38
N PHE A 165 -5.48 8.42 -16.28
CA PHE A 165 -6.09 8.05 -15.02
C PHE A 165 -7.58 8.36 -15.04
N ILE A 166 -8.39 7.31 -14.87
CA ILE A 166 -9.84 7.38 -14.83
C ILE A 166 -10.39 6.84 -13.51
N GLU A 167 -11.60 7.22 -13.15
CA GLU A 167 -12.29 6.63 -11.99
C GLU A 167 -12.59 5.15 -12.26
N ARG A 168 -12.39 4.33 -11.24
CA ARG A 168 -12.79 2.91 -11.28
C ARG A 168 -14.25 2.72 -10.88
N ASP A 169 -14.80 1.53 -11.13
CA ASP A 169 -16.13 1.16 -10.67
C ASP A 169 -16.20 1.22 -9.12
N LYS A 170 -17.16 2.01 -8.60
CA LYS A 170 -17.33 2.25 -7.15
C LYS A 170 -17.82 1.02 -6.39
N ASP A 171 -18.34 0.02 -7.10
CA ASP A 171 -18.85 -1.21 -6.49
C ASP A 171 -17.74 -2.24 -6.19
N ILE A 172 -16.51 -1.99 -6.66
CA ILE A 172 -15.37 -2.88 -6.43
C ILE A 172 -14.67 -2.50 -5.12
N LYS A 173 -14.52 -3.48 -4.23
CA LYS A 173 -13.58 -3.42 -3.11
C LYS A 173 -12.26 -4.06 -3.54
N ASP A 174 -11.15 -3.40 -3.22
CA ASP A 174 -9.80 -3.85 -3.55
C ASP A 174 -8.86 -3.51 -2.39
N LEU A 175 -8.55 -4.53 -1.61
CA LEU A 175 -7.87 -4.41 -0.34
C LEU A 175 -6.57 -5.21 -0.36
N TYR A 176 -5.49 -4.64 0.15
CA TYR A 176 -4.22 -5.31 0.35
C TYR A 176 -3.98 -5.44 1.85
N LEU A 177 -4.04 -6.66 2.37
CA LEU A 177 -3.82 -6.97 3.77
C LEU A 177 -2.40 -7.48 3.98
N PHE A 178 -1.62 -6.69 4.71
CA PHE A 178 -0.29 -7.05 5.17
C PHE A 178 -0.37 -7.65 6.57
N MET A 179 0.14 -8.87 6.74
CA MET A 179 0.19 -9.62 8.00
C MET A 179 1.64 -10.04 8.26
N TYR A 180 2.43 -9.14 8.82
CA TYR A 180 3.89 -9.25 8.90
C TYR A 180 4.43 -9.51 10.31
N ASP A 181 3.57 -9.45 11.35
CA ASP A 181 3.95 -9.53 12.77
C ASP A 181 5.06 -8.51 13.13
N ASN A 182 6.30 -8.96 13.23
CA ASN A 182 7.46 -8.11 13.52
C ASN A 182 8.43 -8.01 12.33
N ASP A 183 8.08 -8.59 11.18
CA ASP A 183 8.90 -8.52 9.96
C ASP A 183 8.63 -7.23 9.18
N PHE A 184 9.06 -6.10 9.76
CA PHE A 184 8.87 -4.77 9.17
C PHE A 184 9.62 -4.60 7.85
N GLU A 185 10.81 -5.22 7.72
CA GLU A 185 11.61 -5.16 6.50
C GLU A 185 10.92 -5.90 5.35
N GLY A 186 10.43 -7.12 5.60
CA GLY A 186 9.65 -7.87 4.63
C GLY A 186 8.36 -7.16 4.22
N CYS A 187 7.67 -6.52 5.16
CA CYS A 187 6.49 -5.70 4.88
C CYS A 187 6.81 -4.55 3.93
N LEU A 188 7.90 -3.81 4.18
CA LEU A 188 8.35 -2.71 3.33
C LEU A 188 8.76 -3.19 1.94
N SER A 189 9.44 -4.31 1.85
CA SER A 189 9.84 -4.94 0.58
C SER A 189 8.61 -5.30 -0.26
N ASP A 190 7.60 -5.93 0.35
CA ASP A 190 6.34 -6.26 -0.31
C ASP A 190 5.60 -4.99 -0.76
N TYR A 191 5.58 -3.96 0.07
CA TYR A 191 4.98 -2.66 -0.28
C TYR A 191 5.68 -2.00 -1.48
N PHE A 192 7.01 -1.94 -1.49
CA PHE A 192 7.76 -1.39 -2.63
C PHE A 192 7.62 -2.24 -3.89
N THR A 193 7.46 -3.54 -3.75
CA THR A 193 7.15 -4.41 -4.89
C THR A 193 5.81 -4.02 -5.53
N LEU A 194 4.78 -3.73 -4.72
CA LEU A 194 3.47 -3.29 -5.19
C LEU A 194 3.48 -1.89 -5.81
N THR A 195 4.10 -0.92 -5.10
CA THR A 195 3.94 0.51 -5.38
C THR A 195 5.10 1.10 -6.19
N GLY A 196 6.17 0.34 -6.37
CA GLY A 196 7.43 0.81 -6.92
C GLY A 196 8.37 1.36 -5.84
N TYR A 197 9.65 1.31 -6.14
CA TYR A 197 10.68 1.87 -5.28
C TYR A 197 10.70 3.41 -5.41
N PRO A 198 10.94 4.13 -4.30
CA PRO A 198 11.11 5.57 -4.38
C PRO A 198 12.31 5.92 -5.26
N SER A 199 12.21 6.99 -6.02
CA SER A 199 13.31 7.49 -6.84
C SER A 199 14.51 7.84 -5.96
N MET A 200 15.72 7.53 -6.43
CA MET A 200 16.94 7.90 -5.73
C MET A 200 17.07 9.43 -5.66
N ILE A 201 17.22 9.95 -4.45
CA ILE A 201 17.39 11.37 -4.23
C ILE A 201 18.73 11.82 -4.84
N PRO A 202 18.76 12.90 -5.64
CA PRO A 202 20.01 13.44 -6.18
C PRO A 202 21.00 13.80 -5.06
N ARG A 203 22.29 13.59 -5.31
CA ARG A 203 23.33 13.80 -4.27
C ARG A 203 23.29 15.20 -3.65
N TYR A 204 22.97 16.24 -4.42
CA TYR A 204 22.85 17.60 -3.91
C TYR A 204 21.70 17.77 -2.89
N ALA A 205 20.68 16.93 -2.96
CA ALA A 205 19.56 16.95 -2.03
C ALA A 205 19.88 16.27 -0.68
N LEU A 206 20.99 15.55 -0.58
CA LEU A 206 21.47 14.95 0.68
C LEU A 206 22.31 15.92 1.52
N GLY A 207 22.57 17.12 1.02
CA GLY A 207 23.31 18.15 1.71
C GLY A 207 22.48 18.99 2.69
N ALA A 208 23.08 20.05 3.21
CA ALA A 208 22.37 21.00 4.04
C ALA A 208 21.33 21.77 3.24
N TRP A 209 20.11 21.82 3.76
CA TRP A 209 19.03 22.61 3.19
C TRP A 209 18.93 23.94 3.90
N TRP A 210 18.90 25.01 3.11
CA TRP A 210 18.59 26.35 3.58
C TRP A 210 17.15 26.68 3.20
N TYR A 211 16.29 26.88 4.20
CA TYR A 211 14.88 27.21 3.99
C TYR A 211 14.50 28.47 4.79
N LYS A 212 13.77 29.37 4.17
CA LYS A 212 13.20 30.55 4.81
C LYS A 212 11.74 30.67 4.36
N ASN A 213 10.85 30.81 5.32
CA ASN A 213 9.39 30.82 5.08
C ASN A 213 8.85 32.12 4.44
N ASN A 214 9.71 33.05 4.06
CA ASN A 214 9.38 34.31 3.41
C ASN A 214 10.16 34.47 2.10
N ASN A 215 9.71 35.37 1.23
CA ASN A 215 10.44 35.70 0.02
C ASN A 215 11.88 36.16 0.35
N TYR A 216 12.86 35.56 -0.28
CA TYR A 216 14.25 35.98 -0.16
C TYR A 216 14.46 37.32 -0.83
N LYS A 217 15.18 38.21 -0.15
CA LYS A 217 15.76 39.41 -0.80
C LYS A 217 17.07 38.99 -1.46
N GLU A 218 17.40 39.67 -2.55
CA GLU A 218 18.61 39.37 -3.33
C GLU A 218 19.89 39.53 -2.50
N GLU A 219 19.90 40.48 -1.56
CA GLU A 219 20.99 40.75 -0.61
C GLU A 219 21.22 39.57 0.34
N GLU A 220 20.16 38.94 0.86
CA GLU A 220 20.24 37.78 1.75
C GLU A 220 20.81 36.54 1.06
N ILE A 221 20.55 36.39 -0.25
CA ILE A 221 21.12 35.29 -1.05
C ILE A 221 22.63 35.50 -1.26
N LYS A 222 23.07 36.75 -1.41
CA LYS A 222 24.49 37.08 -1.55
C LYS A 222 25.24 36.79 -0.25
N GLU A 223 24.73 37.21 0.89
CA GLU A 223 25.31 36.94 2.22
C GLU A 223 25.48 35.43 2.49
N VAL A 224 24.52 34.61 2.13
CA VAL A 224 24.59 33.14 2.29
C VAL A 224 25.66 32.53 1.39
N LYS A 225 25.87 33.07 0.18
CA LYS A 225 26.93 32.62 -0.72
C LYS A 225 28.32 32.97 -0.20
N GLU A 226 28.50 34.18 0.22
CA GLU A 226 29.79 34.67 0.80
C GLU A 226 30.18 33.89 2.07
N ASN A 227 29.23 33.60 2.96
CA ASN A 227 29.46 32.79 4.16
C ASN A 227 29.77 31.31 3.87
N LYS A 228 29.38 30.78 2.71
CA LYS A 228 29.76 29.42 2.27
C LYS A 228 31.16 29.35 1.68
N GLU A 229 31.59 30.37 0.99
CA GLU A 229 32.97 30.43 0.43
C GLU A 229 34.01 30.48 1.54
N VAL A 230 33.78 31.26 2.60
CA VAL A 230 34.67 31.32 3.77
C VAL A 230 34.80 30.02 4.56
N LYS A 231 33.79 29.13 4.51
CA LYS A 231 33.84 27.81 5.20
C LYS A 231 34.50 26.70 4.39
N ASN A 232 34.76 26.90 3.11
CA ASN A 232 35.44 25.92 2.29
C ASN A 232 36.97 26.17 2.18
N GLU A 233 37.48 27.22 2.82
CA GLU A 233 38.92 27.54 2.92
C GLU A 233 39.58 27.16 4.25
N ILE A 234 38.86 26.42 5.12
CA ILE A 234 39.39 25.81 6.34
C ILE A 234 39.24 24.27 6.19
#